data_f5f0b585e6d90734c318dab5ffa76426
#
_entry.id   f5f0b585e6d90734c318dab5ffa76426
#
_cell.length_a   1.000
_cell.length_b   1.000
_cell.length_c   1.000
_cell.angle_alpha   90.00
_cell.angle_beta   90.00
_cell.angle_gamma   90.00
#
_symmetry.space_group_name_H-M   'P 1'
#
loop_
_entity.id
_entity.type
_entity.pdbx_description
1 polymer ?
#
loop_
_entity_poly.entity_id
_entity_poly.type
_entity_poly.pdbx_seq_one_letter_code
_entity_poly.pdbx_strand_id
1 'polypeptide(L)'
;QAVGSERYLVTFHGTGGHSFTGFGIPNPIHAMGRAIAKISDFQTPKNPKTTFSVGVVNGGTSVNVIAAECSMLVDLRSVDAGELEKLSAKLHQAIEEAVNEENARWGYGTLSSESTGILDDNNMTAKSSVGDTAGAVPVNADNGDRETSAEDDRITVTFEQKGRRPAGTQEKSCQIVQAANAANQAIGMETLYIGAASTDANIPISLGIPAITVGWGGKGGGEHTIHEWYEPVDSWKGPQRDLLLLLALSGYENIREYQLPRINPKGK
;
A
#
# COMPACT_ATOMS: atom_id res chain seq x y z
N GLN A 1 -18.39 1.36 -3.27
CA GLN A 1 -17.44 0.89 -2.24
C GLN A 1 -16.05 1.43 -2.55
N ALA A 2 -15.36 1.92 -1.53
CA ALA A 2 -13.98 2.37 -1.57
C ALA A 2 -13.08 1.23 -1.07
N VAL A 3 -12.15 0.78 -1.91
CA VAL A 3 -11.17 -0.24 -1.54
C VAL A 3 -10.05 0.40 -0.73
N GLY A 4 -9.92 -0.01 0.52
CA GLY A 4 -8.76 0.34 1.33
C GLY A 4 -7.51 -0.35 0.81
N SER A 5 -6.37 0.31 0.98
CA SER A 5 -5.07 -0.27 0.62
C SER A 5 -3.98 0.17 1.59
N GLU A 6 -3.06 -0.74 1.86
CA GLU A 6 -1.81 -0.47 2.55
C GLU A 6 -0.66 -1.02 1.71
N ARG A 7 0.38 -0.22 1.54
CA ARG A 7 1.56 -0.58 0.76
C ARG A 7 2.79 -0.41 1.62
N TYR A 8 3.58 -1.46 1.67
CA TYR A 8 4.80 -1.48 2.46
C TYR A 8 6.02 -1.77 1.59
N LEU A 9 7.07 -0.98 1.79
CA LEU A 9 8.43 -1.39 1.46
C LEU A 9 9.00 -2.07 2.71
N VAL A 10 9.34 -3.34 2.58
CA VAL A 10 9.95 -4.14 3.62
C VAL A 10 11.39 -4.38 3.23
N THR A 11 12.33 -3.93 4.05
CA THR A 11 13.76 -4.08 3.80
C THR A 11 14.40 -4.95 4.86
N PHE A 12 15.10 -5.98 4.43
CA PHE A 12 15.84 -6.91 5.26
C PHE A 12 17.32 -6.53 5.21
N HIS A 13 17.95 -6.35 6.38
CA HIS A 13 19.33 -5.97 6.54
C HIS A 13 20.13 -7.08 7.20
N GLY A 14 21.36 -7.27 6.79
CA GLY A 14 22.31 -8.21 7.38
C GLY A 14 23.75 -7.75 7.14
N THR A 15 24.70 -8.48 7.63
CA THR A 15 26.14 -8.13 7.54
C THR A 15 26.67 -8.23 6.11
N GLY A 16 26.15 -9.18 5.32
CA GLY A 16 26.69 -9.51 4.01
C GLY A 16 28.04 -10.23 4.09
N GLY A 17 28.52 -10.75 2.97
CA GLY A 17 29.82 -11.42 2.93
C GLY A 17 30.02 -12.29 1.71
N HIS A 18 31.19 -12.94 1.63
CA HIS A 18 31.50 -13.88 0.56
C HIS A 18 30.80 -15.22 0.81
N SER A 19 30.10 -15.77 -0.17
CA SER A 19 29.24 -16.94 0.00
C SER A 19 29.95 -18.21 0.49
N PHE A 20 31.27 -18.34 0.25
CA PHE A 20 32.04 -19.48 0.71
C PHE A 20 32.79 -19.19 2.03
N THR A 21 33.55 -18.09 2.12
CA THR A 21 34.34 -17.78 3.32
C THR A 21 33.49 -17.24 4.47
N GLY A 22 32.38 -16.56 4.19
CA GLY A 22 31.40 -16.09 5.18
C GLY A 22 30.21 -17.04 5.35
N PHE A 23 30.31 -18.30 4.87
CA PHE A 23 29.22 -19.26 5.07
C PHE A 23 29.01 -19.54 6.56
N GLY A 24 27.73 -19.44 7.01
CA GLY A 24 27.40 -19.62 8.43
C GLY A 24 26.74 -18.39 9.05
N ILE A 25 26.59 -17.29 8.31
CA ILE A 25 25.83 -16.11 8.74
C ILE A 25 24.43 -16.08 8.10
N PRO A 26 23.44 -15.44 8.75
CA PRO A 26 22.11 -15.27 8.20
C PRO A 26 22.12 -14.51 6.87
N ASN A 27 21.24 -14.91 5.94
CA ASN A 27 21.14 -14.29 4.62
C ASN A 27 19.80 -13.56 4.45
N PRO A 28 19.79 -12.23 4.29
CA PRO A 28 18.56 -11.44 4.07
C PRO A 28 17.68 -11.96 2.93
N ILE A 29 18.26 -12.43 1.83
CA ILE A 29 17.48 -12.99 0.71
C ILE A 29 16.78 -14.29 1.11
N HIS A 30 17.40 -15.12 1.95
CA HIS A 30 16.77 -16.34 2.44
C HIS A 30 15.61 -16.01 3.39
N ALA A 31 15.78 -15.02 4.29
CA ALA A 31 14.71 -14.54 5.15
C ALA A 31 13.53 -13.96 4.33
N MET A 32 13.83 -13.13 3.33
CA MET A 32 12.81 -12.60 2.40
C MET A 32 12.10 -13.73 1.64
N GLY A 33 12.83 -14.74 1.18
CA GLY A 33 12.24 -15.92 0.52
C GLY A 33 11.26 -16.68 1.43
N ARG A 34 11.60 -16.87 2.71
CA ARG A 34 10.71 -17.45 3.73
C ARG A 34 9.47 -16.59 3.97
N ALA A 35 9.66 -15.25 4.05
CA ALA A 35 8.58 -14.31 4.21
C ALA A 35 7.60 -14.36 3.03
N ILE A 36 8.11 -14.37 1.79
CA ILE A 36 7.29 -14.48 0.57
C ILE A 36 6.51 -15.80 0.55
N ALA A 37 7.13 -16.91 0.94
CA ALA A 37 6.44 -18.20 1.03
C ALA A 37 5.27 -18.14 2.02
N LYS A 38 5.50 -17.62 3.24
CA LYS A 38 4.45 -17.43 4.24
C LYS A 38 3.32 -16.52 3.76
N ILE A 39 3.68 -15.39 3.12
CA ILE A 39 2.69 -14.45 2.55
C ILE A 39 1.87 -15.13 1.46
N SER A 40 2.48 -15.94 0.60
CA SER A 40 1.76 -16.64 -0.48
C SER A 40 0.70 -17.61 0.02
N ASP A 41 0.84 -18.10 1.25
CA ASP A 41 -0.09 -19.03 1.89
C ASP A 41 -1.22 -18.34 2.67
N PHE A 42 -1.29 -17.01 2.67
CA PHE A 42 -2.35 -16.30 3.36
C PHE A 42 -3.72 -16.69 2.85
N GLN A 43 -4.61 -17.01 3.77
CA GLN A 43 -6.03 -17.21 3.48
C GLN A 43 -6.78 -15.92 3.76
N THR A 44 -7.46 -15.40 2.74
CA THR A 44 -8.25 -14.17 2.81
C THR A 44 -9.71 -14.44 2.40
N PRO A 45 -10.67 -13.70 2.97
CA PRO A 45 -12.07 -13.86 2.60
C PRO A 45 -12.33 -13.36 1.17
N LYS A 46 -13.26 -14.05 0.46
CA LYS A 46 -13.79 -13.58 -0.82
C LYS A 46 -14.81 -12.47 -0.63
N ASN A 47 -15.50 -12.46 0.52
CA ASN A 47 -16.46 -11.44 0.92
C ASN A 47 -16.36 -11.21 2.44
N PRO A 48 -15.93 -10.01 2.87
CA PRO A 48 -15.48 -8.88 2.05
C PRO A 48 -14.21 -9.21 1.24
N LYS A 49 -14.15 -8.75 -0.02
CA LYS A 49 -13.00 -9.04 -0.90
C LYS A 49 -11.73 -8.45 -0.31
N THR A 50 -10.78 -9.34 0.01
CA THR A 50 -9.49 -9.01 0.62
C THR A 50 -8.38 -9.68 -0.17
N THR A 51 -7.34 -8.92 -0.53
CA THR A 51 -6.28 -9.38 -1.43
C THR A 51 -4.92 -8.89 -0.96
N PHE A 52 -3.88 -9.60 -1.36
CA PHE A 52 -2.49 -9.25 -1.11
C PHE A 52 -1.62 -9.61 -2.31
N SER A 53 -0.48 -8.94 -2.42
CA SER A 53 0.52 -9.26 -3.45
C SER A 53 1.90 -8.77 -3.03
N VAL A 54 2.92 -9.58 -3.24
CA VAL A 54 4.31 -9.13 -3.32
C VAL A 54 4.58 -8.81 -4.78
N GLY A 55 4.64 -7.54 -5.12
CA GLY A 55 4.69 -7.08 -6.51
C GLY A 55 6.09 -6.80 -7.04
N VAL A 56 7.04 -6.51 -6.14
CA VAL A 56 8.43 -6.21 -6.49
C VAL A 56 9.36 -6.83 -5.46
N VAL A 57 10.48 -7.38 -5.92
CA VAL A 57 11.60 -7.83 -5.08
C VAL A 57 12.90 -7.31 -5.66
N ASN A 58 13.80 -6.83 -4.78
CA ASN A 58 15.12 -6.36 -5.14
C ASN A 58 16.14 -6.84 -4.12
N GLY A 59 17.40 -6.95 -4.50
CA GLY A 59 18.49 -7.22 -3.57
C GLY A 59 19.60 -8.09 -4.14
N GLY A 60 20.72 -8.11 -3.41
CA GLY A 60 21.93 -8.79 -3.82
C GLY A 60 22.72 -8.03 -4.88
N THR A 61 23.99 -8.39 -5.01
CA THR A 61 24.95 -7.73 -5.91
C THR A 61 25.65 -8.71 -6.86
N SER A 62 25.89 -9.95 -6.42
CA SER A 62 26.57 -10.98 -7.18
C SER A 62 26.18 -12.37 -6.69
N VAL A 63 26.34 -13.37 -7.56
CA VAL A 63 25.99 -14.78 -7.26
C VAL A 63 26.79 -15.38 -6.10
N ASN A 64 28.00 -14.90 -5.85
CA ASN A 64 28.90 -15.37 -4.80
C ASN A 64 28.96 -14.44 -3.57
N VAL A 65 27.92 -13.62 -3.36
CA VAL A 65 27.83 -12.67 -2.25
C VAL A 65 26.57 -13.01 -1.41
N ILE A 66 26.74 -13.11 -0.07
CA ILE A 66 25.64 -13.04 0.88
C ILE A 66 25.19 -11.58 0.89
N ALA A 67 23.94 -11.31 0.56
CA ALA A 67 23.44 -9.95 0.48
C ALA A 67 23.51 -9.23 1.83
N ALA A 68 23.91 -7.96 1.84
CA ALA A 68 23.79 -7.09 3.01
C ALA A 68 22.37 -6.52 3.13
N GLU A 69 21.66 -6.41 1.99
CA GLU A 69 20.32 -5.85 1.95
C GLU A 69 19.49 -6.48 0.82
N CYS A 70 18.20 -6.65 1.10
CA CYS A 70 17.22 -6.92 0.07
C CYS A 70 15.86 -6.36 0.50
N SER A 71 14.95 -6.15 -0.45
CA SER A 71 13.66 -5.53 -0.17
C SER A 71 12.54 -6.10 -1.04
N MET A 72 11.31 -5.95 -0.54
CA MET A 72 10.10 -6.27 -1.29
C MET A 72 9.04 -5.18 -1.11
N LEU A 73 8.23 -4.96 -2.15
CA LEU A 73 7.02 -4.13 -2.09
C LEU A 73 5.80 -5.04 -1.97
N VAL A 74 5.00 -4.77 -0.95
CA VAL A 74 3.78 -5.52 -0.66
C VAL A 74 2.57 -4.60 -0.76
N ASP A 75 1.52 -5.04 -1.47
CA ASP A 75 0.24 -4.35 -1.61
C ASP A 75 -0.85 -5.19 -0.93
N LEU A 76 -1.52 -4.61 0.05
CA LEU A 76 -2.65 -5.18 0.79
C LEU A 76 -3.91 -4.40 0.48
N ARG A 77 -5.02 -5.08 0.20
CA ARG A 77 -6.30 -4.42 -0.10
C ARG A 77 -7.48 -5.12 0.53
N SER A 78 -8.46 -4.34 0.98
CA SER A 78 -9.77 -4.85 1.38
C SER A 78 -10.87 -3.81 1.16
N VAL A 79 -12.09 -4.27 0.97
CA VAL A 79 -13.30 -3.41 1.00
C VAL A 79 -13.80 -3.19 2.44
N ASP A 80 -13.19 -3.87 3.41
CA ASP A 80 -13.47 -3.78 4.84
C ASP A 80 -12.21 -3.36 5.60
N ALA A 81 -12.35 -2.36 6.47
CA ALA A 81 -11.21 -1.81 7.21
C ALA A 81 -10.64 -2.81 8.23
N GLY A 82 -11.51 -3.57 8.92
CA GLY A 82 -11.08 -4.55 9.91
C GLY A 82 -10.35 -5.74 9.28
N GLU A 83 -10.77 -6.18 8.09
CA GLU A 83 -10.05 -7.23 7.35
C GLU A 83 -8.70 -6.73 6.82
N LEU A 84 -8.60 -5.44 6.43
CA LEU A 84 -7.32 -4.85 6.02
C LEU A 84 -6.34 -4.79 7.20
N GLU A 85 -6.80 -4.38 8.38
CA GLU A 85 -6.00 -4.34 9.60
C GLU A 85 -5.51 -5.76 10.02
N LYS A 86 -6.39 -6.76 9.98
CA LYS A 86 -6.01 -8.16 10.23
C LYS A 86 -4.96 -8.67 9.24
N LEU A 87 -5.10 -8.29 7.97
CA LEU A 87 -4.16 -8.69 6.93
C LEU A 87 -2.79 -8.02 7.13
N SER A 88 -2.78 -6.74 7.52
CA SER A 88 -1.57 -6.00 7.87
C SER A 88 -0.85 -6.66 9.06
N ALA A 89 -1.58 -7.00 10.12
CA ALA A 89 -1.01 -7.72 11.27
C ALA A 89 -0.41 -9.09 10.87
N LYS A 90 -1.09 -9.85 10.00
CA LYS A 90 -0.56 -11.12 9.47
C LYS A 90 0.73 -10.92 8.67
N LEU A 91 0.83 -9.82 7.90
CA LEU A 91 2.04 -9.49 7.15
C LEU A 91 3.22 -9.28 8.11
N HIS A 92 3.05 -8.44 9.12
CA HIS A 92 4.10 -8.17 10.11
C HIS A 92 4.54 -9.45 10.81
N GLN A 93 3.61 -10.27 11.27
CA GLN A 93 3.89 -11.55 11.91
C GLN A 93 4.68 -12.49 10.98
N ALA A 94 4.27 -12.66 9.74
CA ALA A 94 4.92 -13.56 8.79
C ALA A 94 6.37 -13.14 8.49
N ILE A 95 6.63 -11.84 8.44
CA ILE A 95 7.97 -11.30 8.22
C ILE A 95 8.85 -11.51 9.46
N GLU A 96 8.33 -11.22 10.67
CA GLU A 96 9.04 -11.44 11.92
C GLU A 96 9.40 -12.91 12.10
N GLU A 97 8.45 -13.83 11.88
CA GLU A 97 8.70 -15.27 11.91
C GLU A 97 9.79 -15.69 10.92
N ALA A 98 9.75 -15.17 9.68
CA ALA A 98 10.72 -15.51 8.65
C ALA A 98 12.15 -15.05 9.01
N VAL A 99 12.27 -13.86 9.58
CA VAL A 99 13.55 -13.32 10.07
C VAL A 99 14.07 -14.16 11.22
N ASN A 100 13.20 -14.49 12.19
CA ASN A 100 13.55 -15.31 13.35
C ASN A 100 13.96 -16.73 12.95
N GLU A 101 13.29 -17.34 11.98
CA GLU A 101 13.68 -18.64 11.44
C GLU A 101 15.07 -18.65 10.79
N GLU A 102 15.38 -17.59 10.00
CA GLU A 102 16.71 -17.51 9.38
C GLU A 102 17.81 -17.22 10.42
N ASN A 103 17.57 -16.34 11.39
CA ASN A 103 18.50 -16.08 12.47
C ASN A 103 18.74 -17.35 13.31
N ALA A 104 17.68 -18.03 13.73
CA ALA A 104 17.77 -19.25 14.52
C ALA A 104 18.51 -20.39 13.79
N ARG A 105 18.37 -20.50 12.46
CA ARG A 105 19.08 -21.49 11.65
C ARG A 105 20.60 -21.40 11.84
N TRP A 106 21.12 -20.23 12.09
CA TRP A 106 22.55 -19.95 12.23
C TRP A 106 22.98 -19.71 13.67
N GLY A 107 22.09 -19.98 14.65
CA GLY A 107 22.39 -19.90 16.08
C GLY A 107 22.25 -18.50 16.69
N TYR A 108 21.68 -17.54 15.94
CA TYR A 108 21.38 -16.21 16.44
C TYR A 108 20.02 -16.16 17.13
N GLY A 109 19.91 -15.38 18.19
CA GLY A 109 18.67 -15.23 18.95
C GLY A 109 17.54 -14.59 18.14
N THR A 110 16.30 -14.74 18.62
CA THR A 110 15.11 -14.12 18.04
C THR A 110 15.10 -12.61 18.25
N LEU A 111 14.51 -11.88 17.30
CA LEU A 111 14.19 -10.46 17.49
C LEU A 111 13.03 -10.35 18.49
N SER A 112 13.11 -9.44 19.44
CA SER A 112 11.95 -9.01 20.22
C SER A 112 11.12 -8.03 19.37
N SER A 113 9.81 -7.96 19.63
CA SER A 113 8.90 -7.04 18.93
C SER A 113 9.30 -5.56 19.03
N GLU A 114 10.15 -5.20 19.99
CA GLU A 114 10.71 -3.85 20.15
C GLU A 114 11.88 -3.55 19.18
N SER A 115 12.47 -4.59 18.58
CA SER A 115 13.59 -4.44 17.63
C SER A 115 13.15 -4.34 16.17
N THR A 116 11.88 -4.54 15.87
CA THR A 116 11.32 -4.26 14.56
C THR A 116 11.03 -2.77 14.49
N GLY A 117 11.88 -2.00 13.81
CA GLY A 117 11.69 -0.57 13.60
C GLY A 117 10.45 -0.29 12.75
N ILE A 118 9.28 -0.23 13.38
CA ILE A 118 8.07 0.30 12.75
C ILE A 118 8.23 1.81 12.76
N LEU A 119 8.56 2.38 11.61
CA LEU A 119 8.51 3.82 11.41
C LEU A 119 7.04 4.19 11.16
N ASP A 120 6.29 4.47 12.24
CA ASP A 120 4.96 5.04 12.14
C ASP A 120 5.04 6.48 11.62
N ASP A 121 4.19 6.82 10.64
CA ASP A 121 4.06 8.14 10.02
C ASP A 121 3.79 9.31 10.99
N ASN A 122 3.59 9.05 12.28
CA ASN A 122 3.33 10.07 13.29
C ASN A 122 4.59 10.68 13.91
N ASN A 123 5.79 10.25 13.53
CA ASN A 123 7.05 10.79 14.05
C ASN A 123 7.98 11.30 12.93
N MET A 124 7.45 12.14 12.04
CA MET A 124 8.25 12.93 11.10
C MET A 124 8.89 14.11 11.82
N THR A 125 9.90 13.86 12.63
CA THR A 125 10.91 14.88 12.87
C THR A 125 12.12 14.57 11.99
N ALA A 126 12.30 15.46 11.03
CA ALA A 126 13.29 15.41 9.99
C ALA A 126 14.73 15.15 10.51
N LYS A 127 15.42 14.20 9.89
CA LYS A 127 16.82 14.39 9.53
C LYS A 127 17.02 14.02 8.07
N SER A 128 16.86 15.04 7.24
CA SER A 128 17.34 15.09 5.87
C SER A 128 18.87 15.03 5.91
N SER A 129 19.45 14.01 5.27
CA SER A 129 20.75 14.13 4.65
C SER A 129 20.76 13.25 3.41
N VAL A 130 20.34 13.89 2.31
CA VAL A 130 20.62 13.42 0.95
C VAL A 130 22.13 13.57 0.75
N GLY A 131 22.80 12.48 0.54
CA GLY A 131 24.18 12.41 0.10
C GLY A 131 24.26 11.47 -1.09
N ASP A 132 24.08 12.03 -2.29
CA ASP A 132 24.50 11.41 -3.53
C ASP A 132 26.01 11.22 -3.53
N THR A 133 26.50 9.98 -3.50
CA THR A 133 27.80 9.64 -4.08
C THR A 133 27.83 8.16 -4.43
N ALA A 134 27.72 7.88 -5.74
CA ALA A 134 28.24 6.66 -6.31
C ALA A 134 29.75 6.68 -6.15
N GLY A 135 30.26 5.95 -5.16
CA GLY A 135 31.69 5.78 -4.90
C GLY A 135 32.00 4.31 -4.74
N ALA A 136 32.81 3.78 -5.65
CA ALA A 136 33.36 2.45 -5.55
C ALA A 136 34.09 2.27 -4.20
N VAL A 137 33.69 1.26 -3.44
CA VAL A 137 34.38 0.88 -2.19
C VAL A 137 35.68 0.15 -2.55
N PRO A 138 36.85 0.59 -2.04
CA PRO A 138 38.11 -0.12 -2.25
C PRO A 138 38.08 -1.44 -1.47
N VAL A 139 38.40 -2.52 -2.15
CA VAL A 139 38.69 -3.82 -1.56
C VAL A 139 40.00 -3.76 -0.85
N ASN A 140 39.99 -3.55 0.46
CA ASN A 140 41.15 -3.83 1.28
C ASN A 140 41.03 -5.20 1.92
N ALA A 141 41.79 -6.14 1.42
CA ALA A 141 42.08 -7.39 2.11
C ALA A 141 42.98 -7.10 3.30
N ASP A 142 42.42 -7.09 4.49
CA ASP A 142 43.17 -7.26 5.71
C ASP A 142 42.48 -8.30 6.60
N ASN A 143 43.15 -9.44 6.77
CA ASN A 143 42.75 -10.52 7.67
C ASN A 143 43.10 -10.08 9.10
N GLY A 144 42.27 -9.25 9.68
CA GLY A 144 42.27 -8.97 11.09
C GLY A 144 41.09 -9.68 11.74
N ASP A 145 41.36 -10.53 12.75
CA ASP A 145 40.39 -11.17 13.62
C ASP A 145 39.40 -10.13 14.16
N ARG A 146 38.24 -9.95 13.47
CA ARG A 146 37.11 -9.25 14.04
C ARG A 146 36.40 -10.22 14.95
N GLU A 147 36.61 -10.10 16.25
CA GLU A 147 35.59 -10.48 17.23
C GLU A 147 34.38 -9.56 17.03
N THR A 148 33.60 -9.82 15.99
CA THR A 148 32.23 -9.25 15.87
C THR A 148 31.38 -9.95 16.91
N SER A 149 30.78 -9.19 17.81
CA SER A 149 29.81 -9.77 18.75
C SER A 149 28.70 -10.46 17.94
N ALA A 150 28.30 -11.65 18.35
CA ALA A 150 27.27 -12.44 17.65
C ALA A 150 25.92 -11.70 17.46
N GLU A 151 25.77 -10.54 18.06
CA GLU A 151 24.60 -9.66 17.91
C GLU A 151 24.62 -8.86 16.62
N ASP A 152 25.78 -8.57 16.05
CA ASP A 152 25.91 -7.70 14.85
C ASP A 152 25.55 -8.42 13.53
N ASP A 153 25.57 -9.76 13.50
CA ASP A 153 25.31 -10.53 12.28
C ASP A 153 23.84 -10.91 12.08
N ARG A 154 22.97 -10.58 13.01
CA ARG A 154 21.52 -10.87 12.89
C ARG A 154 20.86 -10.08 11.76
N ILE A 155 19.93 -10.73 11.07
CA ILE A 155 19.02 -10.02 10.16
C ILE A 155 18.09 -9.17 11.00
N THR A 156 17.95 -7.92 10.58
CA THR A 156 16.92 -6.99 11.04
C THR A 156 16.00 -6.62 9.88
N VAL A 157 14.82 -6.09 10.19
CA VAL A 157 13.85 -5.70 9.18
C VAL A 157 13.28 -4.32 9.49
N THR A 158 13.10 -3.52 8.44
CA THR A 158 12.43 -2.24 8.52
C THR A 158 11.20 -2.23 7.63
N PHE A 159 10.14 -1.56 8.11
CA PHE A 159 8.90 -1.35 7.37
C PHE A 159 8.77 0.14 7.07
N GLU A 160 8.54 0.46 5.81
CA GLU A 160 8.18 1.81 5.38
C GLU A 160 6.80 1.76 4.71
N GLN A 161 5.82 2.46 5.26
CA GLN A 161 4.50 2.55 4.66
C GLN A 161 4.54 3.52 3.47
N LYS A 162 4.51 2.99 2.25
CA LYS A 162 4.55 3.76 0.98
C LYS A 162 3.21 4.36 0.59
N GLY A 163 2.13 3.92 1.21
CA GLY A 163 0.81 4.45 0.96
C GLY A 163 -0.26 3.78 1.80
N ARG A 164 -1.25 4.58 2.17
CA ARG A 164 -2.43 4.11 2.89
C ARG A 164 -3.67 4.82 2.35
N ARG A 165 -4.70 4.04 2.05
CA ARG A 165 -6.04 4.54 1.75
C ARG A 165 -7.05 3.76 2.59
N PRO A 166 -7.95 4.43 3.32
CA PRO A 166 -8.95 3.75 4.13
C PRO A 166 -9.99 3.07 3.25
N ALA A 167 -10.56 1.96 3.74
CA ALA A 167 -11.74 1.34 3.16
C ALA A 167 -12.99 2.11 3.57
N GLY A 168 -14.07 1.97 2.79
CA GLY A 168 -15.36 2.53 3.16
C GLY A 168 -16.47 2.20 2.18
N THR A 169 -17.70 2.43 2.61
CA THR A 169 -18.90 2.16 1.81
C THR A 169 -19.79 3.39 1.77
N GLN A 170 -20.27 3.72 0.58
CA GLN A 170 -21.29 4.71 0.35
C GLN A 170 -22.59 4.03 -0.06
N GLU A 171 -23.65 4.25 0.72
CA GLU A 171 -24.96 3.70 0.43
C GLU A 171 -25.56 4.28 -0.87
N LYS A 172 -26.18 3.42 -1.68
CA LYS A 172 -26.82 3.85 -2.93
C LYS A 172 -27.97 4.85 -2.69
N SER A 173 -28.61 4.79 -1.53
CA SER A 173 -29.68 5.72 -1.11
C SER A 173 -29.16 7.09 -0.70
N CYS A 174 -27.85 7.26 -0.56
CA CYS A 174 -27.26 8.53 -0.18
C CYS A 174 -27.57 9.63 -1.21
N GLN A 175 -27.82 10.84 -0.72
CA GLN A 175 -28.27 11.97 -1.51
C GLN A 175 -27.35 12.30 -2.70
N ILE A 176 -26.02 12.25 -2.51
CA ILE A 176 -25.08 12.51 -3.60
C ILE A 176 -25.18 11.44 -4.72
N VAL A 177 -25.44 10.18 -4.36
CA VAL A 177 -25.65 9.10 -5.33
C VAL A 177 -26.95 9.31 -6.10
N GLN A 178 -28.01 9.70 -5.41
CA GLN A 178 -29.30 9.98 -6.03
C GLN A 178 -29.25 11.20 -6.95
N ALA A 179 -28.54 12.25 -6.55
CA ALA A 179 -28.32 13.42 -7.39
C ALA A 179 -27.51 13.09 -8.65
N ALA A 180 -26.49 12.25 -8.53
CA ALA A 180 -25.70 11.79 -9.68
C ALA A 180 -26.56 10.94 -10.65
N ASN A 181 -27.42 10.07 -10.13
CA ASN A 181 -28.38 9.30 -10.95
C ASN A 181 -29.34 10.22 -11.69
N ALA A 182 -29.90 11.20 -11.01
CA ALA A 182 -30.80 12.19 -11.63
C ALA A 182 -30.10 13.01 -12.70
N ALA A 183 -28.85 13.42 -12.47
CA ALA A 183 -28.04 14.14 -13.46
C ALA A 183 -27.76 13.29 -14.70
N ASN A 184 -27.40 11.98 -14.52
CA ASN A 184 -27.24 11.06 -15.64
C ASN A 184 -28.54 10.91 -16.45
N GLN A 185 -29.67 10.70 -15.77
CA GLN A 185 -30.97 10.57 -16.42
C GLN A 185 -31.37 11.80 -17.22
N ALA A 186 -31.09 13.01 -16.69
CA ALA A 186 -31.40 14.28 -17.35
C ALA A 186 -30.70 14.48 -18.71
N ILE A 187 -29.52 13.86 -18.88
CA ILE A 187 -28.74 13.96 -20.13
C ILE A 187 -28.74 12.66 -20.94
N GLY A 188 -29.62 11.71 -20.60
CA GLY A 188 -29.74 10.46 -21.33
C GLY A 188 -28.52 9.54 -21.19
N MET A 189 -27.84 9.59 -20.04
CA MET A 189 -26.80 8.62 -19.69
C MET A 189 -27.35 7.51 -18.82
N GLU A 190 -26.93 6.28 -19.11
CA GLU A 190 -27.18 5.14 -18.22
C GLU A 190 -26.28 5.22 -16.97
N THR A 191 -26.85 4.95 -15.80
CA THR A 191 -26.06 4.85 -14.56
C THR A 191 -25.54 3.42 -14.40
N LEU A 192 -24.23 3.29 -14.54
CA LEU A 192 -23.52 2.05 -14.25
C LEU A 192 -22.81 2.16 -12.89
N TYR A 193 -23.10 1.23 -11.99
CA TYR A 193 -22.38 1.11 -10.73
C TYR A 193 -21.18 0.21 -10.93
N ILE A 194 -19.99 0.83 -10.96
CA ILE A 194 -18.73 0.07 -11.02
C ILE A 194 -18.50 -0.61 -9.66
N GLY A 195 -17.76 -1.73 -9.68
CA GLY A 195 -17.36 -2.43 -8.47
C GLY A 195 -16.52 -1.58 -7.52
N ALA A 196 -16.04 -2.19 -6.45
CA ALA A 196 -15.20 -1.51 -5.49
C ALA A 196 -13.88 -1.04 -6.15
N ALA A 197 -13.52 0.23 -5.96
CA ALA A 197 -12.32 0.86 -6.50
C ALA A 197 -11.61 1.71 -5.43
N SER A 198 -10.32 1.92 -5.59
CA SER A 198 -9.53 2.82 -4.75
C SER A 198 -9.36 4.15 -5.47
N THR A 199 -9.99 5.21 -4.94
CA THR A 199 -10.03 6.55 -5.52
C THR A 199 -9.90 7.61 -4.43
N ASP A 200 -9.87 8.88 -4.80
CA ASP A 200 -9.82 9.97 -3.84
C ASP A 200 -11.09 10.08 -2.98
N ALA A 201 -12.20 9.44 -3.40
CA ALA A 201 -13.40 9.31 -2.58
C ALA A 201 -13.20 8.46 -1.30
N ASN A 202 -12.13 7.67 -1.20
CA ASN A 202 -11.82 6.86 -0.03
C ASN A 202 -11.72 7.70 1.25
N ILE A 203 -11.01 8.84 1.18
CA ILE A 203 -10.78 9.71 2.34
C ILE A 203 -12.09 10.31 2.87
N PRO A 204 -12.88 11.05 2.10
CA PRO A 204 -14.12 11.60 2.61
C PRO A 204 -15.09 10.51 3.08
N ILE A 205 -15.22 9.38 2.37
CA ILE A 205 -16.08 8.27 2.79
C ILE A 205 -15.66 7.74 4.17
N SER A 206 -14.37 7.58 4.42
CA SER A 206 -13.86 7.11 5.72
C SER A 206 -14.13 8.08 6.88
N LEU A 207 -14.31 9.36 6.57
CA LEU A 207 -14.67 10.40 7.52
C LEU A 207 -16.19 10.58 7.68
N GLY A 208 -17.00 9.72 7.07
CA GLY A 208 -18.45 9.83 7.05
C GLY A 208 -18.98 10.95 6.15
N ILE A 209 -18.13 11.53 5.31
CA ILE A 209 -18.50 12.57 4.36
C ILE A 209 -19.01 11.90 3.08
N PRO A 210 -20.25 12.20 2.64
CA PRO A 210 -20.78 11.65 1.40
C PRO A 210 -19.88 11.99 0.20
N ALA A 211 -19.39 10.96 -0.50
CA ALA A 211 -18.53 11.14 -1.66
C ALA A 211 -18.73 10.01 -2.69
N ILE A 212 -18.55 10.35 -3.94
CA ILE A 212 -18.57 9.42 -5.07
C ILE A 212 -17.44 9.74 -6.04
N THR A 213 -17.03 8.75 -6.79
CA THR A 213 -16.23 8.94 -7.99
C THR A 213 -17.14 8.72 -9.19
N VAL A 214 -17.07 9.62 -10.14
CA VAL A 214 -17.83 9.56 -11.39
C VAL A 214 -16.88 9.44 -12.58
N GLY A 215 -17.31 8.74 -13.62
CA GLY A 215 -16.52 8.63 -14.85
C GLY A 215 -16.51 9.96 -15.63
N TRP A 216 -15.53 10.16 -16.44
CA TRP A 216 -15.32 11.38 -17.27
C TRP A 216 -16.17 11.46 -18.55
N GLY A 217 -16.95 10.41 -18.87
CA GLY A 217 -17.67 10.24 -20.15
C GLY A 217 -16.79 9.52 -21.18
N GLY A 218 -17.37 9.26 -22.37
CA GLY A 218 -16.72 8.42 -23.38
C GLY A 218 -16.78 6.92 -23.05
N LYS A 219 -15.98 6.15 -23.76
CA LYS A 219 -15.77 4.72 -23.52
C LYS A 219 -14.30 4.43 -23.33
N GLY A 220 -13.97 3.48 -22.51
CA GLY A 220 -12.59 3.08 -22.27
C GLY A 220 -12.51 1.62 -21.82
N GLY A 221 -11.31 1.07 -21.86
CA GLY A 221 -11.07 -0.30 -21.39
C GLY A 221 -9.58 -0.62 -21.39
N GLY A 222 -9.25 -1.76 -20.77
CA GLY A 222 -7.87 -2.21 -20.65
C GLY A 222 -7.02 -1.35 -19.71
N GLU A 223 -7.64 -0.68 -18.73
CA GLU A 223 -6.93 0.21 -17.79
C GLU A 223 -5.71 -0.50 -17.18
N HIS A 224 -4.60 0.23 -17.10
CA HIS A 224 -3.31 -0.22 -16.57
C HIS A 224 -2.63 -1.34 -17.38
N THR A 225 -3.01 -1.52 -18.64
CA THR A 225 -2.35 -2.46 -19.56
C THR A 225 -1.80 -1.75 -20.80
N ILE A 226 -0.94 -2.45 -21.56
CA ILE A 226 -0.46 -1.96 -22.87
C ILE A 226 -1.57 -1.88 -23.93
N HIS A 227 -2.76 -2.38 -23.63
CA HIS A 227 -3.94 -2.36 -24.50
C HIS A 227 -4.99 -1.36 -24.00
N GLU A 228 -4.60 -0.44 -23.12
CA GLU A 228 -5.50 0.63 -22.67
C GLU A 228 -5.93 1.51 -23.84
N TRP A 229 -7.22 1.78 -23.91
CA TRP A 229 -7.81 2.59 -24.96
C TRP A 229 -8.90 3.50 -24.44
N TYR A 230 -9.11 4.61 -25.12
CA TYR A 230 -10.19 5.56 -24.87
C TYR A 230 -10.81 6.02 -26.19
N GLU A 231 -12.15 6.02 -26.23
CA GLU A 231 -12.94 6.51 -27.34
C GLU A 231 -13.85 7.66 -26.85
N PRO A 232 -13.71 8.90 -27.38
CA PRO A 232 -14.39 10.08 -26.87
C PRO A 232 -15.88 10.18 -27.33
N VAL A 233 -16.55 9.06 -27.59
CA VAL A 233 -17.97 9.04 -27.97
C VAL A 233 -18.80 9.58 -26.81
N ASP A 234 -19.56 10.66 -27.07
CA ASP A 234 -20.38 11.33 -26.06
C ASP A 234 -19.62 11.79 -24.80
N SER A 235 -18.30 11.99 -24.90
CA SER A 235 -17.46 12.38 -23.74
C SER A 235 -17.91 13.68 -23.08
N TRP A 236 -18.51 14.60 -23.85
CA TRP A 236 -19.07 15.85 -23.35
C TRP A 236 -20.18 15.67 -22.30
N LYS A 237 -20.85 14.51 -22.27
CA LYS A 237 -21.86 14.20 -21.26
C LYS A 237 -21.26 14.10 -19.84
N GLY A 238 -19.99 13.68 -19.69
CA GLY A 238 -19.33 13.65 -18.40
C GLY A 238 -19.31 15.00 -17.71
N PRO A 239 -18.66 16.04 -18.27
CA PRO A 239 -18.65 17.39 -17.71
C PRO A 239 -20.05 18.00 -17.56
N GLN A 240 -20.98 17.70 -18.45
CA GLN A 240 -22.37 18.17 -18.33
C GLN A 240 -23.06 17.57 -17.10
N ARG A 241 -22.91 16.28 -16.86
CA ARG A 241 -23.39 15.62 -15.65
C ARG A 241 -22.79 16.26 -14.41
N ASP A 242 -21.46 16.48 -14.41
CA ASP A 242 -20.76 17.03 -13.26
C ASP A 242 -21.25 18.45 -12.91
N LEU A 243 -21.53 19.25 -13.94
CA LEU A 243 -22.13 20.57 -13.75
C LEU A 243 -23.54 20.47 -13.15
N LEU A 244 -24.38 19.58 -13.67
CA LEU A 244 -25.73 19.34 -13.13
C LEU A 244 -25.70 18.85 -11.68
N LEU A 245 -24.79 17.92 -11.39
CA LEU A 245 -24.58 17.40 -10.05
C LEU A 245 -24.14 18.52 -9.08
N LEU A 246 -23.20 19.33 -9.49
CA LEU A 246 -22.71 20.48 -8.69
C LEU A 246 -23.86 21.46 -8.39
N LEU A 247 -24.63 21.85 -9.41
CA LEU A 247 -25.78 22.77 -9.23
C LEU A 247 -26.86 22.15 -8.34
N ALA A 248 -27.15 20.86 -8.48
CA ALA A 248 -28.14 20.17 -7.67
C ALA A 248 -27.76 20.11 -6.16
N LEU A 249 -26.46 20.01 -5.86
CA LEU A 249 -25.97 19.86 -4.50
C LEU A 249 -25.64 21.20 -3.81
N SER A 250 -25.11 22.18 -4.58
CA SER A 250 -24.75 23.50 -4.02
C SER A 250 -25.91 24.49 -4.03
N GLY A 251 -26.91 24.25 -4.85
CA GLY A 251 -27.96 25.24 -5.14
C GLY A 251 -27.46 26.36 -6.05
N TYR A 252 -28.35 27.25 -6.42
CA TYR A 252 -28.05 28.50 -7.13
C TYR A 252 -29.00 29.62 -6.67
N GLU A 253 -28.80 30.83 -7.13
CA GLU A 253 -29.22 32.11 -6.57
C GLU A 253 -30.64 32.23 -5.95
N ASN A 254 -31.58 31.37 -6.31
CA ASN A 254 -32.96 31.41 -5.75
C ASN A 254 -33.35 30.14 -4.96
N ILE A 255 -32.44 29.20 -4.77
CA ILE A 255 -32.64 27.99 -3.97
C ILE A 255 -31.84 28.11 -2.69
N ARG A 256 -32.51 28.41 -1.58
CA ARG A 256 -31.88 28.63 -0.27
C ARG A 256 -31.67 27.35 0.56
N GLU A 257 -32.18 26.22 0.13
CA GLU A 257 -32.03 24.97 0.85
C GLU A 257 -30.86 24.17 0.28
N TYR A 258 -29.87 23.92 1.11
CA TYR A 258 -28.77 23.03 0.76
C TYR A 258 -29.26 21.60 0.73
N GLN A 259 -28.99 20.89 -0.34
CA GLN A 259 -29.38 19.49 -0.53
C GLN A 259 -28.52 18.52 0.28
N LEU A 260 -27.34 18.93 0.72
CA LEU A 260 -26.46 18.13 1.59
C LEU A 260 -26.38 18.77 2.98
N PRO A 261 -26.39 17.96 4.05
CA PRO A 261 -26.18 18.48 5.40
C PRO A 261 -24.79 19.13 5.48
N ARG A 262 -24.73 20.31 6.10
CA ARG A 262 -23.44 20.93 6.41
C ARG A 262 -22.76 20.07 7.47
N ILE A 263 -21.67 19.43 7.11
CA ILE A 263 -20.83 18.72 8.05
C ILE A 263 -20.04 19.78 8.81
N ASN A 264 -20.33 19.90 10.10
CA ASN A 264 -19.55 20.78 10.97
C ASN A 264 -18.23 20.04 11.28
N PRO A 265 -17.06 20.53 10.82
CA PRO A 265 -15.79 19.83 11.01
C PRO A 265 -15.30 19.82 12.47
N LYS A 266 -16.14 20.19 13.42
CA LYS A 266 -15.86 20.14 14.85
C LYS A 266 -16.36 18.84 15.46
N GLY A 267 -15.72 17.78 15.12
CA GLY A 267 -15.80 16.51 15.82
C GLY A 267 -14.39 15.96 15.93
N LYS A 268 -13.60 16.49 16.84
CA LYS A 268 -12.53 15.74 17.47
C LYS A 268 -13.10 15.12 18.72
#